data_f52f93be92069f75f518960c1fa8c83f
#
_entry.id   f52f93be92069f75f518960c1fa8c83f
#
_cell.length_a   1.000
_cell.length_b   1.000
_cell.length_c   1.000
_cell.angle_alpha   90.00
_cell.angle_beta   90.00
_cell.angle_gamma   90.00
#
_symmetry.space_group_name_H-M   'P 1'
#
loop_
_entity.id
_entity.type
_entity.pdbx_description
1 polymer ?
#
loop_
_entity_poly.entity_id
_entity_poly.type
_entity_poly.pdbx_seq_one_letter_code
_entity_poly.pdbx_strand_id
1 'polypeptide(L)'
;AQPLVLNYVKGTLGLAHNGNLINAPELRRELEYTGAIFQTTIDSEVIAYHIARERLNSKSVEEAVGRAMTKIKGAYSLVVMSPRKLIGARDPYGFKPLCIGKRDNAYFLSSETCALDTVGAEFVRDVLPGEIVTISPEKGIESDTTHVLKPAETARCIFEYIYFARPDSFIDGVSVYDCL
;
A
#
# COMPACT_ATOMS: atom_id res chain seq x y z
N ALA A 1 4.66 -14.00 -7.65
CA ALA A 1 5.38 -13.75 -6.40
C ALA A 1 5.50 -12.23 -6.19
N GLN A 2 5.49 -11.78 -4.95
CA GLN A 2 5.70 -10.37 -4.59
C GLN A 2 7.06 -10.24 -3.88
N PRO A 3 7.72 -9.08 -3.97
CA PRO A 3 7.28 -7.87 -4.67
C PRO A 3 7.32 -8.03 -6.20
N LEU A 4 6.38 -7.37 -6.87
CA LEU A 4 6.44 -7.20 -8.31
C LEU A 4 7.43 -6.08 -8.65
N VAL A 5 8.40 -6.36 -9.50
CA VAL A 5 9.42 -5.38 -9.90
C VAL A 5 9.26 -5.07 -11.38
N LEU A 6 9.13 -3.79 -11.68
CA LEU A 6 9.01 -3.26 -13.05
C LEU A 6 10.13 -2.27 -13.35
N ASN A 7 10.67 -2.39 -14.54
CA ASN A 7 11.58 -1.39 -15.11
C ASN A 7 10.82 -0.57 -16.16
N TYR A 8 10.85 0.74 -16.03
CA TYR A 8 10.19 1.66 -16.95
C TYR A 8 11.03 2.93 -17.13
N VAL A 9 10.58 3.86 -17.97
CA VAL A 9 11.36 5.04 -18.38
C VAL A 9 11.83 5.94 -17.22
N LYS A 10 11.19 5.89 -16.05
CA LYS A 10 11.60 6.66 -14.85
C LYS A 10 12.45 5.86 -13.87
N GLY A 11 12.83 4.64 -14.21
CA GLY A 11 13.65 3.75 -13.39
C GLY A 11 12.94 2.48 -12.94
N THR A 12 13.32 1.96 -11.78
CA THR A 12 12.74 0.74 -11.22
C THR A 12 11.67 1.06 -10.20
N LEU A 13 10.59 0.32 -10.23
CA LEU A 13 9.50 0.35 -9.25
C LEU A 13 9.27 -1.05 -8.70
N GLY A 14 9.28 -1.20 -7.38
CA GLY A 14 8.85 -2.41 -6.68
C GLY A 14 7.49 -2.19 -6.05
N LEU A 15 6.60 -3.17 -6.13
CA LEU A 15 5.27 -3.13 -5.51
C LEU A 15 5.00 -4.42 -4.74
N ALA A 16 4.62 -4.27 -3.47
CA ALA A 16 3.93 -5.29 -2.69
C ALA A 16 2.49 -4.83 -2.41
N HIS A 17 1.54 -5.75 -2.52
CA HIS A 17 0.11 -5.50 -2.40
C HIS A 17 -0.53 -6.58 -1.53
N ASN A 18 -1.22 -6.16 -0.49
CA ASN A 18 -2.13 -7.01 0.28
C ASN A 18 -3.55 -6.53 0.03
N GLY A 19 -4.39 -7.37 -0.54
CA GLY A 19 -5.77 -7.03 -0.83
C GLY A 19 -6.28 -7.57 -2.15
N ASN A 20 -7.36 -6.95 -2.64
CA ASN A 20 -7.98 -7.28 -3.91
C ASN A 20 -8.73 -6.08 -4.47
N LEU A 21 -8.61 -5.84 -5.77
CA LEU A 21 -9.35 -4.81 -6.48
C LEU A 21 -10.62 -5.36 -7.09
N ILE A 22 -11.73 -4.65 -6.90
CA ILE A 22 -13.02 -5.02 -7.51
C ILE A 22 -13.16 -4.53 -8.96
N ASN A 23 -12.34 -3.56 -9.38
CA ASN A 23 -12.36 -3.00 -10.73
C ASN A 23 -11.08 -3.32 -11.54
N ALA A 24 -10.30 -4.32 -11.15
CA ALA A 24 -9.10 -4.71 -11.86
C ALA A 24 -9.34 -5.07 -13.34
N PRO A 25 -10.45 -5.78 -13.72
CA PRO A 25 -10.70 -6.10 -15.13
C PRO A 25 -10.93 -4.87 -16.02
N GLU A 26 -11.63 -3.85 -15.50
CA GLU A 26 -11.89 -2.60 -16.23
C GLU A 26 -10.59 -1.82 -16.43
N LEU A 27 -9.83 -1.65 -15.36
CA LEU A 27 -8.55 -0.94 -15.39
C LEU A 27 -7.52 -1.64 -16.28
N ARG A 28 -7.50 -2.97 -16.28
CA ARG A 28 -6.66 -3.76 -17.18
C ARG A 28 -6.98 -3.46 -18.63
N ARG A 29 -8.27 -3.54 -19.01
CA ARG A 29 -8.71 -3.23 -20.38
C ARG A 29 -8.33 -1.81 -20.81
N GLU A 30 -8.52 -0.83 -19.94
CA GLU A 30 -8.11 0.55 -20.22
C GLU A 30 -6.61 0.66 -20.53
N LEU A 31 -5.77 -0.05 -19.79
CA LEU A 31 -4.33 -0.08 -20.04
C LEU A 31 -3.98 -0.84 -21.33
N GLU A 32 -4.60 -1.98 -21.61
CA GLU A 32 -4.41 -2.77 -22.83
C GLU A 32 -4.76 -1.97 -24.10
N TYR A 33 -5.84 -1.19 -24.08
CA TYR A 33 -6.18 -0.28 -25.18
C TYR A 33 -5.12 0.80 -25.45
N THR A 34 -4.30 1.10 -24.47
CA THR A 34 -3.18 2.04 -24.63
C THR A 34 -1.83 1.35 -24.84
N GLY A 35 -1.83 0.04 -25.10
CA GLY A 35 -0.66 -0.74 -25.48
C GLY A 35 0.05 -1.43 -24.32
N ALA A 36 -0.53 -1.51 -23.12
CA ALA A 36 0.04 -2.29 -22.03
C ALA A 36 -0.04 -3.80 -22.34
N ILE A 37 1.05 -4.52 -22.09
CA ILE A 37 1.14 -5.97 -22.23
C ILE A 37 1.37 -6.57 -20.84
N PHE A 38 0.35 -7.28 -20.34
CA PHE A 38 0.41 -7.92 -19.04
C PHE A 38 1.03 -9.30 -19.11
N GLN A 39 1.80 -9.65 -18.09
CA GLN A 39 2.47 -10.96 -17.98
C GLN A 39 1.67 -11.92 -17.09
N THR A 40 0.81 -11.39 -16.23
CA THR A 40 0.03 -12.16 -15.25
C THR A 40 -1.44 -11.74 -15.26
N THR A 41 -2.25 -12.45 -14.49
CA THR A 41 -3.66 -12.12 -14.27
C THR A 41 -3.90 -11.39 -12.95
N ILE A 42 -2.84 -11.13 -12.14
CA ILE A 42 -2.97 -10.53 -10.82
C ILE A 42 -3.27 -9.03 -10.89
N ASP A 43 -4.06 -8.56 -9.95
CA ASP A 43 -4.42 -7.15 -9.82
C ASP A 43 -3.24 -6.26 -9.41
N SER A 44 -2.27 -6.80 -8.70
CA SER A 44 -1.03 -6.08 -8.36
C SER A 44 -0.28 -5.57 -9.58
N GLU A 45 -0.31 -6.30 -10.70
CA GLU A 45 0.29 -5.86 -11.95
C GLU A 45 -0.48 -4.68 -12.55
N VAL A 46 -1.81 -4.69 -12.44
CA VAL A 46 -2.66 -3.57 -12.87
C VAL A 46 -2.34 -2.32 -12.06
N ILE A 47 -2.21 -2.45 -10.73
CA ILE A 47 -1.81 -1.33 -9.84
C ILE A 47 -0.45 -0.77 -10.25
N ALA A 48 0.55 -1.64 -10.45
CA ALA A 48 1.90 -1.23 -10.80
C ALA A 48 1.95 -0.49 -12.15
N TYR A 49 1.22 -0.95 -13.15
CA TYR A 49 1.11 -0.27 -14.44
C TYR A 49 0.41 1.09 -14.32
N HIS A 50 -0.66 1.20 -13.51
CA HIS A 50 -1.31 2.49 -13.25
C HIS A 50 -0.36 3.47 -12.57
N ILE A 51 0.37 3.06 -11.54
CA ILE A 51 1.37 3.90 -10.88
C ILE A 51 2.45 4.34 -11.87
N ALA A 52 2.98 3.42 -12.68
CA ALA A 52 3.99 3.73 -13.68
C ALA A 52 3.49 4.73 -14.73
N ARG A 53 2.24 4.59 -15.19
CA ARG A 53 1.57 5.50 -16.13
C ARG A 53 1.37 6.89 -15.51
N GLU A 54 0.82 6.97 -14.31
CA GLU A 54 0.64 8.24 -13.61
C GLU A 54 1.98 8.94 -13.33
N ARG A 55 3.04 8.16 -13.08
CA ARG A 55 4.38 8.72 -12.86
C ARG A 55 4.97 9.45 -14.06
N LEU A 56 4.49 9.20 -15.27
CA LEU A 56 4.91 9.95 -16.46
C LEU A 56 4.50 11.42 -16.38
N ASN A 57 3.34 11.70 -15.75
CA ASN A 57 2.73 13.04 -15.68
C ASN A 57 2.70 13.62 -14.25
N SER A 58 3.35 12.97 -13.29
CA SER A 58 3.45 13.44 -11.90
C SER A 58 4.88 13.88 -11.56
N LYS A 59 5.01 14.77 -10.59
CA LYS A 59 6.30 15.29 -10.14
C LYS A 59 7.08 14.26 -9.33
N SER A 60 6.38 13.37 -8.63
CA SER A 60 6.97 12.40 -7.71
C SER A 60 6.26 11.05 -7.76
N VAL A 61 6.86 10.00 -7.14
CA VAL A 61 6.26 8.66 -7.08
C VAL A 61 5.06 8.65 -6.14
N GLU A 62 5.14 9.33 -5.01
CA GLU A 62 4.03 9.45 -4.06
C GLU A 62 2.82 10.15 -4.67
N GLU A 63 3.02 11.18 -5.49
CA GLU A 63 1.93 11.81 -6.26
C GLU A 63 1.32 10.81 -7.27
N ALA A 64 2.15 10.01 -7.93
CA ALA A 64 1.66 8.97 -8.84
C ALA A 64 0.84 7.89 -8.12
N VAL A 65 1.27 7.48 -6.93
CA VAL A 65 0.50 6.56 -6.07
C VAL A 65 -0.85 7.19 -5.71
N GLY A 66 -0.87 8.45 -5.27
CA GLY A 66 -2.10 9.17 -4.95
C GLY A 66 -3.08 9.25 -6.12
N ARG A 67 -2.58 9.56 -7.31
CA ARG A 67 -3.39 9.56 -8.54
C ARG A 67 -3.93 8.17 -8.89
N ALA A 68 -3.12 7.12 -8.72
CA ALA A 68 -3.58 5.75 -8.92
C ALA A 68 -4.67 5.37 -7.91
N MET A 69 -4.55 5.79 -6.64
CA MET A 69 -5.56 5.55 -5.60
C MET A 69 -6.93 6.15 -5.92
N THR A 70 -7.00 7.21 -6.72
CA THR A 70 -8.29 7.77 -7.16
C THR A 70 -9.02 6.88 -8.17
N LYS A 71 -8.33 5.93 -8.80
CA LYS A 71 -8.86 5.06 -9.85
C LYS A 71 -9.13 3.65 -9.37
N ILE A 72 -8.24 3.11 -8.55
CA ILE A 72 -8.37 1.75 -8.02
C ILE A 72 -9.48 1.68 -6.97
N LYS A 73 -10.29 0.62 -7.02
CA LYS A 73 -11.37 0.36 -6.06
C LYS A 73 -11.21 -1.02 -5.45
N GLY A 74 -11.38 -1.12 -4.15
CA GLY A 74 -11.26 -2.38 -3.42
C GLY A 74 -10.61 -2.21 -2.07
N ALA A 75 -10.26 -3.33 -1.45
CA ALA A 75 -9.51 -3.38 -0.20
C ALA A 75 -8.03 -3.56 -0.52
N TYR A 76 -7.18 -2.64 -0.06
CA TYR A 76 -5.74 -2.76 -0.32
C TYR A 76 -4.86 -2.05 0.71
N SER A 77 -3.70 -2.62 0.95
CA SER A 77 -2.53 -1.91 1.44
C SER A 77 -1.37 -2.12 0.47
N LEU A 78 -0.66 -1.05 0.15
CA LEU A 78 0.41 -1.03 -0.84
C LEU A 78 1.73 -0.63 -0.18
N VAL A 79 2.79 -1.32 -0.55
CA VAL A 79 4.16 -0.87 -0.30
C VAL A 79 4.85 -0.71 -1.65
N VAL A 80 5.22 0.53 -1.96
CA VAL A 80 5.85 0.90 -3.23
C VAL A 80 7.28 1.35 -2.94
N MET A 81 8.24 0.75 -3.63
CA MET A 81 9.64 1.10 -3.51
C MET A 81 10.17 1.68 -4.81
N SER A 82 10.83 2.79 -4.71
CA SER A 82 11.65 3.40 -5.76
C SER A 82 13.12 3.47 -5.29
N PRO A 83 14.09 3.83 -6.14
CA PRO A 83 15.50 3.89 -5.72
C PRO A 83 15.80 4.79 -4.52
N ARG A 84 14.92 5.75 -4.20
CA ARG A 84 15.15 6.73 -3.13
C ARG A 84 14.05 6.80 -2.09
N LYS A 85 12.92 6.11 -2.29
CA LYS A 85 11.74 6.25 -1.42
C LYS A 85 11.07 4.91 -1.20
N LEU A 86 10.58 4.72 0.03
CA LEU A 86 9.64 3.69 0.39
C LEU A 86 8.30 4.37 0.70
N ILE A 87 7.23 3.89 0.08
CA ILE A 87 5.91 4.51 0.16
C ILE A 87 4.91 3.46 0.62
N GLY A 88 4.18 3.77 1.69
CA GLY A 88 3.03 2.99 2.15
C GLY A 88 1.74 3.69 1.76
N ALA A 89 0.74 2.97 1.29
CA ALA A 89 -0.58 3.52 1.02
C ALA A 89 -1.67 2.55 1.45
N ARG A 90 -2.70 3.07 2.13
CA ARG A 90 -3.82 2.28 2.65
C ARG A 90 -5.13 2.70 1.97
N ASP A 91 -6.00 1.72 1.69
CA ASP A 91 -7.30 2.00 1.08
C ASP A 91 -8.13 3.00 1.91
N PRO A 92 -9.05 3.77 1.27
CA PRO A 92 -9.80 4.82 1.95
C PRO A 92 -10.68 4.34 3.10
N TYR A 93 -11.12 3.08 3.07
CA TYR A 93 -11.96 2.49 4.10
C TYR A 93 -11.16 1.85 5.24
N GLY A 94 -9.85 1.59 5.01
CA GLY A 94 -8.98 0.92 5.97
C GLY A 94 -9.27 -0.56 6.13
N PHE A 95 -9.74 -1.22 5.06
CA PHE A 95 -10.00 -2.67 5.07
C PHE A 95 -8.75 -3.47 5.37
N LYS A 96 -7.65 -3.16 4.67
CA LYS A 96 -6.38 -3.87 4.86
C LYS A 96 -5.49 -3.11 5.83
N PRO A 97 -4.87 -3.82 6.80
CA PRO A 97 -3.97 -3.17 7.76
C PRO A 97 -2.65 -2.77 7.10
N LEU A 98 -2.05 -1.71 7.62
CA LEU A 98 -0.70 -1.29 7.32
C LEU A 98 -0.16 -0.49 8.51
N CYS A 99 1.00 -0.84 9.02
CA CYS A 99 1.62 -0.16 10.15
C CYS A 99 3.08 0.25 9.85
N ILE A 100 3.56 1.17 10.65
CA ILE A 100 4.91 1.72 10.60
C ILE A 100 5.67 1.26 11.84
N GLY A 101 6.84 0.70 11.63
CA GLY A 101 7.81 0.41 12.67
C GLY A 101 9.09 1.21 12.49
N LYS A 102 9.86 1.34 13.57
CA LYS A 102 11.18 1.98 13.57
C LYS A 102 12.16 1.16 14.37
N ARG A 103 13.39 1.01 13.85
CA ARG A 103 14.53 0.51 14.58
C ARG A 103 15.74 1.36 14.22
N ASP A 104 16.36 1.98 15.21
CA ASP A 104 17.44 2.94 15.01
C ASP A 104 17.03 4.07 14.04
N ASN A 105 17.72 4.18 12.91
CA ASN A 105 17.42 5.14 11.85
C ASN A 105 16.63 4.54 10.69
N ALA A 106 16.19 3.26 10.79
CA ALA A 106 15.46 2.57 9.75
C ALA A 106 13.96 2.53 10.07
N TYR A 107 13.13 2.75 9.04
CA TYR A 107 11.69 2.60 9.10
C TYR A 107 11.23 1.34 8.35
N PHE A 108 10.17 0.75 8.83
CA PHE A 108 9.57 -0.46 8.32
C PHE A 108 8.10 -0.23 8.03
N LEU A 109 7.59 -0.87 6.96
CA LEU A 109 6.17 -0.95 6.67
C LEU A 109 5.77 -2.42 6.69
N SER A 110 4.71 -2.74 7.41
CA SER A 110 4.18 -4.10 7.52
C SER A 110 2.66 -4.09 7.61
N SER A 111 2.02 -5.17 7.19
CA SER A 111 0.59 -5.39 7.42
C SER A 111 0.29 -5.71 8.89
N GLU A 112 1.26 -6.29 9.61
CA GLU A 112 1.06 -6.78 10.98
C GLU A 112 2.20 -6.36 11.91
N THR A 113 1.86 -6.06 13.17
CA THR A 113 2.85 -5.65 14.20
C THR A 113 3.79 -6.78 14.58
N CYS A 114 3.34 -8.04 14.55
CA CYS A 114 4.20 -9.21 14.84
C CYS A 114 5.40 -9.32 13.89
N ALA A 115 5.30 -8.80 12.67
CA ALA A 115 6.43 -8.74 11.76
C ALA A 115 7.47 -7.69 12.19
N LEU A 116 7.03 -6.60 12.83
CA LEU A 116 7.93 -5.60 13.42
C LEU A 116 8.72 -6.20 14.59
N ASP A 117 8.04 -6.96 15.45
CA ASP A 117 8.66 -7.66 16.58
C ASP A 117 9.75 -8.63 16.08
N THR A 118 9.49 -9.35 15.00
CA THR A 118 10.44 -10.30 14.40
C THR A 118 11.75 -9.62 13.95
N VAL A 119 11.68 -8.38 13.48
CA VAL A 119 12.86 -7.60 13.07
C VAL A 119 13.40 -6.69 14.17
N GLY A 120 12.82 -6.75 15.37
CA GLY A 120 13.19 -5.91 16.50
C GLY A 120 12.90 -4.42 16.27
N ALA A 121 11.87 -4.09 15.52
CA ALA A 121 11.41 -2.74 15.29
C ALA A 121 10.28 -2.37 16.25
N GLU A 122 10.35 -1.20 16.83
CA GLU A 122 9.28 -0.64 17.67
C GLU A 122 8.12 -0.18 16.79
N PHE A 123 6.88 -0.47 17.21
CA PHE A 123 5.68 0.04 16.58
C PHE A 123 5.60 1.56 16.76
N VAL A 124 5.40 2.28 15.66
CA VAL A 124 5.23 3.74 15.68
C VAL A 124 3.75 4.11 15.65
N ARG A 125 3.04 3.66 14.62
CA ARG A 125 1.59 3.84 14.44
C ARG A 125 1.06 3.05 13.24
N ASP A 126 -0.24 2.93 13.17
CA ASP A 126 -0.92 2.50 11.96
C ASP A 126 -0.92 3.60 10.89
N VAL A 127 -0.92 3.20 9.62
CA VAL A 127 -1.21 4.08 8.49
C VAL A 127 -2.72 4.31 8.45
N LEU A 128 -3.13 5.57 8.39
CA LEU A 128 -4.56 5.93 8.41
C LEU A 128 -5.26 5.50 7.11
N PRO A 129 -6.57 5.23 7.14
CA PRO A 129 -7.36 5.03 5.93
C PRO A 129 -7.20 6.19 4.94
N GLY A 130 -6.87 5.87 3.68
CA GLY A 130 -6.62 6.84 2.62
C GLY A 130 -5.29 7.60 2.71
N GLU A 131 -4.44 7.27 3.68
CA GLU A 131 -3.13 7.90 3.85
C GLU A 131 -2.09 7.30 2.91
N ILE A 132 -1.21 8.19 2.43
CA ILE A 132 0.06 7.86 1.79
C ILE A 132 1.19 8.30 2.71
N VAL A 133 2.00 7.36 3.13
CA VAL A 133 3.22 7.62 3.91
C VAL A 133 4.42 7.51 2.98
N THR A 134 5.27 8.52 2.96
CA THR A 134 6.52 8.52 2.20
C THR A 134 7.69 8.56 3.15
N ILE A 135 8.59 7.60 3.00
CA ILE A 135 9.82 7.49 3.77
C ILE A 135 10.99 7.74 2.83
N SER A 136 11.83 8.73 3.17
CA SER A 136 13.04 9.05 2.40
C SER A 136 14.19 9.41 3.33
N PRO A 137 15.46 9.21 2.90
CA PRO A 137 16.64 9.61 3.70
C PRO A 137 16.70 11.10 3.98
N GLU A 138 16.21 11.93 3.05
CA GLU A 138 16.30 13.39 3.16
C GLU A 138 15.27 13.99 4.11
N LYS A 139 14.06 13.42 4.16
CA LYS A 139 12.92 14.03 4.87
C LYS A 139 12.33 13.17 5.99
N GLY A 140 12.83 11.94 6.13
CA GLY A 140 12.25 10.99 7.08
C GLY A 140 10.87 10.53 6.62
N ILE A 141 9.87 10.63 7.50
CA ILE A 141 8.47 10.27 7.21
C ILE A 141 7.66 11.53 6.87
N GLU A 142 7.00 11.49 5.74
CA GLU A 142 5.96 12.46 5.33
C GLU A 142 4.62 11.74 5.19
N SER A 143 3.53 12.41 5.52
CA SER A 143 2.16 11.89 5.45
C SER A 143 1.29 12.76 4.55
N ASP A 144 0.51 12.14 3.68
CA ASP A 144 -0.44 12.82 2.81
C ASP A 144 -1.79 12.08 2.82
N THR A 145 -2.86 12.80 3.12
CA THR A 145 -4.24 12.29 3.15
C THR A 145 -5.15 13.03 2.18
N THR A 146 -4.58 13.78 1.23
CA THR A 146 -5.35 14.71 0.39
C THR A 146 -5.82 14.10 -0.93
N HIS A 147 -5.28 12.96 -1.35
CA HIS A 147 -5.53 12.38 -2.68
C HIS A 147 -6.89 11.68 -2.81
N VAL A 148 -7.38 11.07 -1.75
CA VAL A 148 -8.66 10.36 -1.79
C VAL A 148 -9.61 10.91 -0.73
N LEU A 149 -10.89 11.01 -1.11
CA LEU A 149 -11.93 11.38 -0.16
C LEU A 149 -12.09 10.24 0.86
N LYS A 150 -12.00 10.58 2.12
CA LYS A 150 -12.26 9.64 3.20
C LYS A 150 -13.77 9.39 3.27
N PRO A 151 -14.21 8.13 3.37
CA PRO A 151 -15.60 7.85 3.71
C PRO A 151 -15.89 8.38 5.11
N ALA A 152 -17.17 8.61 5.41
CA ALA A 152 -17.61 9.07 6.74
C ALA A 152 -17.27 8.06 7.84
N GLU A 153 -17.23 6.76 7.48
CA GLU A 153 -16.92 5.65 8.38
C GLU A 153 -15.84 4.74 7.77
N THR A 154 -14.94 4.24 8.60
CA THR A 154 -14.01 3.18 8.23
C THR A 154 -14.73 1.82 8.24
N ALA A 155 -14.29 0.90 7.38
CA ALA A 155 -14.87 -0.44 7.30
C ALA A 155 -13.81 -1.48 7.66
N ARG A 156 -13.73 -1.83 8.92
CA ARG A 156 -12.85 -2.90 9.39
C ARG A 156 -13.47 -4.26 9.05
N CYS A 157 -12.70 -5.10 8.38
CA CYS A 157 -13.15 -6.45 8.05
C CYS A 157 -12.88 -7.38 9.23
N ILE A 158 -13.94 -8.03 9.74
CA ILE A 158 -13.79 -8.98 10.83
C ILE A 158 -12.85 -10.16 10.48
N PHE A 159 -12.78 -10.55 9.19
CA PHE A 159 -11.87 -11.60 8.73
C PHE A 159 -10.39 -11.26 8.89
N GLU A 160 -10.01 -9.98 8.94
CA GLU A 160 -8.63 -9.59 9.25
C GLU A 160 -8.25 -10.03 10.66
N TYR A 161 -9.19 -9.98 11.62
CA TYR A 161 -8.95 -10.34 13.00
C TYR A 161 -9.08 -11.85 13.27
N ILE A 162 -10.09 -12.52 12.70
CA ILE A 162 -10.41 -13.92 13.05
C ILE A 162 -9.75 -14.94 12.12
N TYR A 163 -9.18 -14.53 10.98
CA TYR A 163 -8.69 -15.47 9.97
C TYR A 163 -7.32 -15.11 9.40
N PHE A 164 -7.04 -13.84 9.08
CA PHE A 164 -5.81 -13.48 8.38
C PHE A 164 -4.67 -13.13 9.32
N ALA A 165 -4.92 -12.27 10.31
CA ALA A 165 -3.89 -11.80 11.21
C ALA A 165 -3.46 -12.85 12.23
N ARG A 166 -2.20 -12.77 12.62
CA ARG A 166 -1.70 -13.60 13.73
C ARG A 166 -2.26 -13.09 15.05
N PRO A 167 -2.55 -14.00 16.02
CA PRO A 167 -3.12 -13.62 17.32
C PRO A 167 -2.27 -12.59 18.10
N ASP A 168 -0.96 -12.61 17.93
CA ASP A 168 0.00 -11.71 18.59
C ASP A 168 0.11 -10.32 17.93
N SER A 169 -0.73 -10.03 16.94
CA SER A 169 -0.75 -8.76 16.24
C SER A 169 -1.75 -7.77 16.84
N PHE A 170 -1.48 -6.48 16.61
CA PHE A 170 -2.43 -5.38 16.82
C PHE A 170 -2.77 -4.74 15.48
N ILE A 171 -4.04 -4.41 15.27
CA ILE A 171 -4.55 -3.73 14.08
C ILE A 171 -5.43 -2.57 14.53
N ASP A 172 -5.08 -1.33 14.12
CA ASP A 172 -5.81 -0.12 14.51
C ASP A 172 -6.05 -0.01 16.02
N GLY A 173 -5.03 -0.39 16.82
CA GLY A 173 -5.08 -0.34 18.29
C GLY A 173 -5.90 -1.47 18.94
N VAL A 174 -6.39 -2.44 18.17
CA VAL A 174 -7.16 -3.59 18.69
C VAL A 174 -6.26 -4.84 18.69
N SER A 175 -6.19 -5.53 19.82
CA SER A 175 -5.51 -6.82 19.93
C SER A 175 -6.29 -7.89 19.15
N VAL A 176 -5.60 -8.60 18.25
CA VAL A 176 -6.20 -9.70 17.50
C VAL A 176 -6.60 -10.83 18.44
N TYR A 177 -5.79 -11.10 19.47
CA TYR A 177 -6.08 -12.12 20.46
C TYR A 177 -7.40 -11.88 21.19
N ASP A 178 -7.72 -10.63 21.50
CA ASP A 178 -8.95 -10.27 22.22
C ASP A 178 -10.22 -10.37 21.33
N CYS A 179 -10.04 -10.57 20.03
CA CYS A 179 -11.13 -10.75 19.05
C CYS A 179 -11.45 -12.22 18.78
N LEU A 180 -10.62 -13.16 19.28
CA LEU A 180 -10.79 -14.61 19.12
C LEU A 180 -11.54 -15.24 20.27
#